data_78665eb1c37222bcea9c75de85c23a56
#
_entry.id   78665eb1c37222bcea9c75de85c23a56
#
_cell.length_a   1.000
_cell.length_b   1.000
_cell.length_c   1.000
_cell.angle_alpha   90.00
_cell.angle_beta   90.00
_cell.angle_gamma   90.00
#
_symmetry.space_group_name_H-M   'P 1'
#
loop_
_entity.id
_entity.type
_entity.pdbx_description
1 polymer ?
#
loop_
_entity_poly.entity_id
_entity_poly.type
_entity_poly.pdbx_seq_one_letter_code
_entity_poly.pdbx_strand_id
1 'polypeptide(L)'
;MADQWGERMPRSVSLLQTVAVSVGVAIGSGIFRVPATVAAQLHAPGPIIACWVLGGIIALCGALTVAELAAALPRSGGIFAWLLESYGPLPAFLFGWTELIVIRAAALGAIATIFAEYLGYFVPLSAVQVRYTAALAIVLIGAINYLGVQRAAALLSATTALKYLVLAALGLLAFTATGGSGAHFSPAWPAGVPLSLLASALIPVLWTYDGWADPATMAGEVSDPQRTLAPALIAGALCVMLVYLVVNIGFMYALAPAQMAGSQLIASTVAARIPLLGGAGPAVVAAAVMVSAFSGLNASMMTGSRVFYAMADRGLFFHAAARVSPRFNSPAVAIWLATALGVAYVLENDFAQLADKFILGIWPFYALAVAGVFVLRRRRPELPRPYRVWGYPLVPAVFLLASVLMVLNALFTDPRNTGVTLLIIVAGTPVYWLRAQHARRR
;
A
#
# COMPACT_ATOMS: atom_id res chain seq x y z
N MET A 1 28.41 18.53 7.96
CA MET A 1 28.13 17.09 7.71
C MET A 1 26.78 16.58 8.24
N ALA A 2 25.95 17.42 8.87
CA ALA A 2 24.66 16.98 9.44
C ALA A 2 23.49 16.87 8.45
N ASP A 3 23.68 17.20 7.19
CA ASP A 3 22.56 17.43 6.23
C ASP A 3 22.43 16.41 5.10
N GLN A 4 23.25 15.34 5.09
CA GLN A 4 23.26 14.31 4.03
C GLN A 4 22.64 12.96 4.43
N TRP A 5 21.81 12.95 5.47
CA TRP A 5 21.10 11.73 5.85
C TRP A 5 20.11 11.30 4.74
N GLY A 6 19.99 10.00 4.51
CA GLY A 6 19.10 9.45 3.50
C GLY A 6 19.58 9.60 2.04
N GLU A 7 20.81 10.10 1.81
CA GLU A 7 21.38 10.32 0.46
C GLU A 7 22.61 9.44 0.17
N ARG A 8 22.93 8.47 1.02
CA ARG A 8 24.15 7.66 0.91
C ARG A 8 24.10 6.57 -0.16
N MET A 9 22.93 6.35 -0.77
CA MET A 9 22.76 5.35 -1.82
C MET A 9 23.01 5.94 -3.21
N PRO A 10 23.58 5.17 -4.17
CA PRO A 10 23.82 5.68 -5.53
C PRO A 10 22.51 5.98 -6.25
N ARG A 11 22.42 7.14 -6.89
CA ARG A 11 21.24 7.57 -7.66
C ARG A 11 21.24 6.90 -9.04
N SER A 12 20.62 5.74 -9.17
CA SER A 12 20.62 4.91 -10.38
C SER A 12 19.24 4.57 -10.93
N VAL A 13 18.16 4.89 -10.20
CA VAL A 13 16.78 4.54 -10.58
C VAL A 13 16.22 5.58 -11.56
N SER A 14 15.88 5.16 -12.78
CA SER A 14 15.31 6.01 -13.84
C SER A 14 13.83 6.35 -13.61
N LEU A 15 13.29 7.32 -14.39
CA LEU A 15 11.86 7.65 -14.38
C LEU A 15 10.97 6.42 -14.63
N LEU A 16 11.27 5.63 -15.67
CA LEU A 16 10.47 4.45 -16.00
C LEU A 16 10.49 3.41 -14.86
N GLN A 17 11.64 3.20 -14.25
CA GLN A 17 11.77 2.32 -13.08
C GLN A 17 11.02 2.88 -11.86
N THR A 18 11.03 4.20 -11.64
CA THR A 18 10.28 4.83 -10.55
C THR A 18 8.77 4.68 -10.76
N VAL A 19 8.28 4.88 -12.00
CA VAL A 19 6.89 4.58 -12.37
C VAL A 19 6.58 3.10 -12.15
N ALA A 20 7.45 2.20 -12.60
CA ALA A 20 7.26 0.76 -12.41
C ALA A 20 7.21 0.37 -10.92
N VAL A 21 8.01 1.02 -10.07
CA VAL A 21 7.93 0.84 -8.61
C VAL A 21 6.60 1.38 -8.09
N SER A 22 6.19 2.61 -8.47
CA SER A 22 4.93 3.22 -8.05
C SER A 22 3.74 2.31 -8.31
N VAL A 23 3.63 1.90 -9.56
CA VAL A 23 2.54 1.04 -9.98
C VAL A 23 2.74 -0.38 -9.44
N GLY A 24 4.01 -0.85 -9.36
CA GLY A 24 4.38 -2.17 -8.84
C GLY A 24 4.05 -2.40 -7.38
N VAL A 25 4.16 -1.37 -6.56
CA VAL A 25 3.73 -1.41 -5.15
C VAL A 25 2.22 -1.28 -5.05
N ALA A 26 1.62 -0.32 -5.75
CA ALA A 26 0.18 -0.06 -5.69
C ALA A 26 -0.66 -1.19 -6.30
N ILE A 27 -0.28 -1.76 -7.47
CA ILE A 27 -0.93 -3.00 -7.96
C ILE A 27 -0.38 -4.18 -7.17
N GLY A 28 -0.87 -4.30 -5.97
CA GLY A 28 -0.66 -5.43 -5.09
C GLY A 28 -1.65 -6.57 -5.36
N SER A 29 -1.84 -7.37 -4.34
CA SER A 29 -2.79 -8.49 -4.35
C SER A 29 -4.24 -8.07 -4.07
N GLY A 30 -4.48 -6.85 -3.58
CA GLY A 30 -5.78 -6.37 -3.14
C GLY A 30 -6.87 -6.43 -4.20
N ILE A 31 -6.56 -6.04 -5.43
CA ILE A 31 -7.52 -6.05 -6.55
C ILE A 31 -8.07 -7.45 -6.88
N PHE A 32 -7.39 -8.51 -6.48
CA PHE A 32 -7.83 -9.89 -6.70
C PHE A 32 -8.71 -10.44 -5.57
N ARG A 33 -8.90 -9.68 -4.47
CA ARG A 33 -9.72 -10.07 -3.32
C ARG A 33 -10.77 -9.03 -2.94
N VAL A 34 -10.39 -7.76 -2.87
CA VAL A 34 -11.23 -6.67 -2.35
C VAL A 34 -12.51 -6.45 -3.16
N PRO A 35 -12.58 -6.66 -4.49
CA PRO A 35 -13.85 -6.54 -5.21
C PRO A 35 -14.97 -7.42 -4.64
N ALA A 36 -14.66 -8.66 -4.20
CA ALA A 36 -15.62 -9.52 -3.52
C ALA A 36 -16.01 -8.98 -2.15
N THR A 37 -15.06 -8.47 -1.37
CA THR A 37 -15.31 -7.86 -0.05
C THR A 37 -16.24 -6.65 -0.17
N VAL A 38 -15.99 -5.77 -1.13
CA VAL A 38 -16.82 -4.57 -1.38
C VAL A 38 -18.22 -4.97 -1.86
N ALA A 39 -18.32 -5.98 -2.75
CA ALA A 39 -19.61 -6.50 -3.21
C ALA A 39 -20.41 -7.13 -2.06
N ALA A 40 -19.75 -7.80 -1.10
CA ALA A 40 -20.37 -8.36 0.09
C ALA A 40 -20.90 -7.30 1.07
N GLN A 41 -20.36 -6.08 1.04
CA GLN A 41 -20.82 -4.98 1.87
C GLN A 41 -21.92 -4.15 1.19
N LEU A 42 -21.76 -3.84 -0.09
CA LEU A 42 -22.59 -2.87 -0.79
C LEU A 42 -23.73 -3.48 -1.62
N HIS A 43 -23.61 -4.75 -2.01
CA HIS A 43 -24.61 -5.55 -2.72
C HIS A 43 -25.19 -4.96 -4.02
N ALA A 44 -24.77 -3.76 -4.44
CA ALA A 44 -25.33 -3.08 -5.61
C ALA A 44 -24.22 -2.43 -6.47
N PRO A 45 -24.37 -2.42 -7.81
CA PRO A 45 -23.32 -2.02 -8.73
C PRO A 45 -22.93 -0.55 -8.61
N GLY A 46 -23.89 0.35 -8.47
CA GLY A 46 -23.62 1.79 -8.37
C GLY A 46 -22.78 2.17 -7.14
N PRO A 47 -23.18 1.77 -5.92
CA PRO A 47 -22.35 1.97 -4.72
C PRO A 47 -20.97 1.34 -4.83
N ILE A 48 -20.86 0.13 -5.43
CA ILE A 48 -19.56 -0.53 -5.66
C ILE A 48 -18.67 0.34 -6.56
N ILE A 49 -19.16 0.75 -7.73
CA ILE A 49 -18.41 1.60 -8.66
C ILE A 49 -18.03 2.94 -7.99
N ALA A 50 -19.00 3.58 -7.33
CA ALA A 50 -18.77 4.84 -6.62
C ALA A 50 -17.65 4.71 -5.58
N CYS A 51 -17.61 3.61 -4.84
CA CYS A 51 -16.57 3.34 -3.86
C CYS A 51 -15.18 3.25 -4.51
N TRP A 52 -15.05 2.54 -5.64
CA TRP A 52 -13.80 2.45 -6.39
C TRP A 52 -13.39 3.79 -7.03
N VAL A 53 -14.33 4.56 -7.57
CA VAL A 53 -14.07 5.91 -8.10
C VAL A 53 -13.62 6.85 -7.00
N LEU A 54 -14.33 6.89 -5.88
CA LEU A 54 -13.98 7.74 -4.72
C LEU A 54 -12.61 7.38 -4.16
N GLY A 55 -12.32 6.07 -3.98
CA GLY A 55 -11.01 5.62 -3.52
C GLY A 55 -9.88 6.05 -4.45
N GLY A 56 -10.08 5.92 -5.78
CA GLY A 56 -9.12 6.37 -6.78
C GLY A 56 -8.91 7.88 -6.76
N ILE A 57 -9.98 8.68 -6.64
CA ILE A 57 -9.89 10.14 -6.52
C ILE A 57 -9.13 10.55 -5.25
N ILE A 58 -9.42 9.92 -4.11
CA ILE A 58 -8.75 10.21 -2.84
C ILE A 58 -7.25 9.87 -2.95
N ALA A 59 -6.91 8.69 -3.48
CA ALA A 59 -5.52 8.29 -3.69
C ALA A 59 -4.79 9.24 -4.63
N LEU A 60 -5.45 9.69 -5.73
CA LEU A 60 -4.89 10.65 -6.67
C LEU A 60 -4.69 12.02 -6.01
N CYS A 61 -5.62 12.50 -5.19
CA CYS A 61 -5.45 13.73 -4.43
C CYS A 61 -4.26 13.65 -3.47
N GLY A 62 -4.07 12.51 -2.81
CA GLY A 62 -2.90 12.23 -2.01
C GLY A 62 -1.61 12.28 -2.83
N ALA A 63 -1.54 11.52 -3.92
CA ALA A 63 -0.38 11.45 -4.81
C ALA A 63 0.01 12.83 -5.38
N LEU A 64 -0.97 13.59 -5.91
CA LEU A 64 -0.76 14.95 -6.40
C LEU A 64 -0.16 15.85 -5.32
N THR A 65 -0.64 15.71 -4.08
CA THR A 65 -0.19 16.57 -2.97
C THR A 65 1.22 16.21 -2.52
N VAL A 66 1.51 14.94 -2.26
CA VAL A 66 2.84 14.55 -1.78
C VAL A 66 3.90 14.59 -2.88
N ALA A 67 3.50 14.63 -4.15
CA ALA A 67 4.42 14.85 -5.26
C ALA A 67 5.18 16.19 -5.12
N GLU A 68 4.56 17.23 -4.53
CA GLU A 68 5.25 18.49 -4.20
C GLU A 68 6.31 18.27 -3.13
N LEU A 69 5.99 17.50 -2.07
CA LEU A 69 6.95 17.19 -1.01
C LEU A 69 8.10 16.32 -1.54
N ALA A 70 7.79 15.32 -2.35
CA ALA A 70 8.77 14.43 -2.93
C ALA A 70 9.77 15.17 -3.84
N ALA A 71 9.28 16.11 -4.66
CA ALA A 71 10.14 16.93 -5.52
C ALA A 71 10.94 17.98 -4.74
N ALA A 72 10.35 18.56 -3.69
CA ALA A 72 11.00 19.59 -2.88
C ALA A 72 12.01 19.02 -1.86
N LEU A 73 11.77 17.80 -1.36
CA LEU A 73 12.53 17.12 -0.32
C LEU A 73 12.91 15.70 -0.78
N PRO A 74 13.79 15.54 -1.76
CA PRO A 74 14.09 14.26 -2.40
C PRO A 74 15.07 13.42 -1.56
N ARG A 75 14.68 13.09 -0.32
CA ARG A 75 15.45 12.25 0.61
C ARG A 75 14.77 10.91 0.82
N SER A 76 15.58 9.86 1.05
CA SER A 76 15.03 8.54 1.40
C SER A 76 14.21 8.59 2.70
N GLY A 77 13.19 7.73 2.79
CA GLY A 77 12.29 7.66 3.94
C GLY A 77 10.90 8.25 3.71
N GLY A 78 10.66 8.92 2.57
CA GLY A 78 9.31 9.37 2.15
C GLY A 78 8.57 10.15 3.26
N ILE A 79 7.46 9.59 3.74
CA ILE A 79 6.62 10.20 4.78
C ILE A 79 7.42 10.59 6.02
N PHE A 80 8.37 9.74 6.47
CA PHE A 80 9.23 10.04 7.60
C PHE A 80 9.98 11.35 7.40
N ALA A 81 10.58 11.54 6.21
CA ALA A 81 11.33 12.76 5.88
C ALA A 81 10.40 13.99 5.85
N TRP A 82 9.21 13.86 5.27
CA TRP A 82 8.25 14.96 5.17
C TRP A 82 7.71 15.37 6.54
N LEU A 83 7.41 14.42 7.42
CA LEU A 83 6.96 14.69 8.78
C LEU A 83 8.07 15.34 9.62
N LEU A 84 9.32 14.89 9.45
CA LEU A 84 10.47 15.47 10.14
C LEU A 84 10.66 16.94 9.76
N GLU A 85 10.59 17.27 8.49
CA GLU A 85 10.77 18.64 7.99
C GLU A 85 9.56 19.55 8.30
N SER A 86 8.36 19.00 8.32
CA SER A 86 7.13 19.77 8.56
C SER A 86 6.86 20.04 10.05
N TYR A 87 7.08 19.05 10.90
CA TYR A 87 6.63 19.05 12.30
C TYR A 87 7.73 18.71 13.31
N GLY A 88 8.89 18.30 12.84
CA GLY A 88 10.00 17.92 13.70
C GLY A 88 10.03 16.44 14.09
N PRO A 89 10.90 16.07 15.04
CA PRO A 89 11.30 14.68 15.26
C PRO A 89 10.21 13.80 15.91
N LEU A 90 9.31 14.34 16.73
CA LEU A 90 8.30 13.51 17.40
C LEU A 90 7.28 12.90 16.43
N PRO A 91 6.59 13.65 15.55
CA PRO A 91 5.67 13.05 14.58
C PRO A 91 6.37 12.10 13.61
N ALA A 92 7.58 12.42 13.18
CA ALA A 92 8.40 11.53 12.34
C ALA A 92 8.74 10.22 13.07
N PHE A 93 9.09 10.28 14.36
CA PHE A 93 9.33 9.10 15.17
C PHE A 93 8.07 8.26 15.34
N LEU A 94 6.91 8.89 15.62
CA LEU A 94 5.64 8.19 15.78
C LEU A 94 5.23 7.47 14.49
N PHE A 95 5.46 8.07 13.32
CA PHE A 95 5.27 7.39 12.05
C PHE A 95 6.12 6.12 11.96
N GLY A 96 7.41 6.24 12.15
CA GLY A 96 8.30 5.09 12.02
C GLY A 96 8.11 4.02 13.10
N TRP A 97 7.71 4.41 14.32
CA TRP A 97 7.26 3.50 15.36
C TRP A 97 6.03 2.69 14.91
N THR A 98 5.03 3.37 14.36
CA THR A 98 3.80 2.74 13.89
C THR A 98 4.05 1.91 12.62
N GLU A 99 4.91 2.41 11.73
CA GLU A 99 5.34 1.71 10.52
C GLU A 99 5.96 0.34 10.87
N LEU A 100 6.78 0.29 11.91
CA LEU A 100 7.37 -0.96 12.35
C LEU A 100 6.33 -1.89 12.98
N ILE A 101 5.62 -1.40 14.00
CA ILE A 101 4.83 -2.25 14.90
C ILE A 101 3.49 -2.64 14.29
N VAL A 102 2.89 -1.78 13.48
CA VAL A 102 1.53 -1.99 12.93
C VAL A 102 1.55 -2.06 11.41
N ILE A 103 1.97 -0.97 10.75
CA ILE A 103 1.72 -0.78 9.31
C ILE A 103 2.41 -1.86 8.51
N ARG A 104 3.73 -2.00 8.67
CA ARG A 104 4.52 -2.97 7.88
C ARG A 104 4.20 -4.40 8.23
N ALA A 105 4.02 -4.70 9.51
CA ALA A 105 3.65 -6.03 9.96
C ALA A 105 2.29 -6.47 9.39
N ALA A 106 1.30 -5.58 9.43
CA ALA A 106 -0.03 -5.83 8.88
C ALA A 106 -0.02 -5.94 7.34
N ALA A 107 0.71 -5.06 6.65
CA ALA A 107 0.85 -5.12 5.20
C ALA A 107 1.46 -6.46 4.72
N LEU A 108 2.58 -6.87 5.32
CA LEU A 108 3.23 -8.14 5.00
C LEU A 108 2.29 -9.32 5.24
N GLY A 109 1.58 -9.32 6.37
CA GLY A 109 0.60 -10.35 6.71
C GLY A 109 -0.55 -10.41 5.71
N ALA A 110 -1.19 -9.28 5.39
CA ALA A 110 -2.31 -9.21 4.47
C ALA A 110 -1.94 -9.70 3.05
N ILE A 111 -0.80 -9.23 2.51
CA ILE A 111 -0.34 -9.63 1.18
C ILE A 111 0.00 -11.13 1.15
N ALA A 112 0.68 -11.63 2.20
CA ALA A 112 1.06 -13.04 2.29
C ALA A 112 -0.16 -13.96 2.45
N THR A 113 -1.23 -13.50 3.13
CA THR A 113 -2.49 -14.24 3.23
C THR A 113 -3.11 -14.46 1.86
N ILE A 114 -3.15 -13.44 0.99
CA ILE A 114 -3.67 -13.60 -0.38
C ILE A 114 -2.83 -14.60 -1.18
N PHE A 115 -1.50 -14.56 -1.06
CA PHE A 115 -0.64 -15.58 -1.67
C PHE A 115 -1.04 -16.99 -1.24
N ALA A 116 -1.23 -17.21 0.07
CA ALA A 116 -1.57 -18.51 0.61
C ALA A 116 -3.00 -18.97 0.24
N GLU A 117 -3.96 -18.06 0.21
CA GLU A 117 -5.34 -18.34 -0.25
C GLU A 117 -5.37 -18.81 -1.71
N TYR A 118 -4.61 -18.15 -2.60
CA TYR A 118 -4.53 -18.54 -4.01
C TYR A 118 -3.69 -19.82 -4.23
N LEU A 119 -2.71 -20.11 -3.35
CA LEU A 119 -2.05 -21.43 -3.33
C LEU A 119 -3.05 -22.53 -2.98
N GLY A 120 -4.05 -22.23 -2.14
CA GLY A 120 -5.15 -23.14 -1.81
C GLY A 120 -6.00 -23.60 -3.01
N TYR A 121 -5.91 -22.92 -4.15
CA TYR A 121 -6.50 -23.37 -5.41
C TYR A 121 -5.83 -24.67 -5.92
N PHE A 122 -4.52 -24.81 -5.72
CA PHE A 122 -3.75 -25.95 -6.21
C PHE A 122 -3.62 -27.06 -5.15
N VAL A 123 -3.50 -26.66 -3.90
CA VAL A 123 -3.34 -27.56 -2.75
C VAL A 123 -4.35 -27.14 -1.69
N PRO A 124 -5.40 -27.93 -1.43
CA PRO A 124 -6.41 -27.57 -0.43
C PRO A 124 -5.75 -27.29 0.93
N LEU A 125 -5.93 -26.09 1.44
CA LEU A 125 -5.35 -25.62 2.70
C LEU A 125 -6.45 -25.32 3.69
N SER A 126 -6.31 -25.79 4.94
CA SER A 126 -7.12 -25.34 6.07
C SER A 126 -6.75 -23.91 6.45
N ALA A 127 -7.62 -23.22 7.20
CA ALA A 127 -7.36 -21.86 7.67
C ALA A 127 -6.03 -21.73 8.44
N VAL A 128 -5.67 -22.76 9.21
CA VAL A 128 -4.38 -22.81 9.94
C VAL A 128 -3.22 -22.94 8.98
N GLN A 129 -3.33 -23.80 7.96
CA GLN A 129 -2.29 -23.97 6.94
C GLN A 129 -2.10 -22.73 6.10
N VAL A 130 -3.17 -21.96 5.80
CA VAL A 130 -3.07 -20.65 5.12
C VAL A 130 -2.17 -19.70 5.93
N ARG A 131 -2.36 -19.61 7.25
CA ARG A 131 -1.52 -18.75 8.13
C ARG A 131 -0.05 -19.17 8.12
N TYR A 132 0.25 -20.47 8.24
CA TYR A 132 1.64 -20.97 8.21
C TYR A 132 2.28 -20.79 6.83
N THR A 133 1.52 -20.97 5.75
CA THR A 133 2.00 -20.73 4.38
C THR A 133 2.32 -19.25 4.17
N ALA A 134 1.46 -18.35 4.64
CA ALA A 134 1.69 -16.92 4.62
C ALA A 134 2.94 -16.53 5.43
N ALA A 135 3.11 -17.09 6.63
CA ALA A 135 4.29 -16.88 7.46
C ALA A 135 5.58 -17.33 6.75
N LEU A 136 5.54 -18.51 6.10
CA LEU A 136 6.67 -19.01 5.31
C LEU A 136 7.00 -18.08 4.14
N ALA A 137 6.00 -17.56 3.43
CA ALA A 137 6.19 -16.59 2.33
C ALA A 137 6.88 -15.32 2.84
N ILE A 138 6.49 -14.80 4.01
CA ILE A 138 7.14 -13.63 4.64
C ILE A 138 8.61 -13.93 4.95
N VAL A 139 8.92 -15.10 5.51
CA VAL A 139 10.30 -15.51 5.82
C VAL A 139 11.14 -15.62 4.55
N LEU A 140 10.60 -16.24 3.50
CA LEU A 140 11.30 -16.40 2.21
C LEU A 140 11.61 -15.03 1.58
N ILE A 141 10.66 -14.10 1.60
CA ILE A 141 10.87 -12.74 1.10
C ILE A 141 11.88 -11.98 1.97
N GLY A 142 11.82 -12.14 3.29
CA GLY A 142 12.83 -11.62 4.20
C GLY A 142 14.24 -12.10 3.84
N ALA A 143 14.39 -13.39 3.58
CA ALA A 143 15.65 -13.98 3.16
C ALA A 143 16.14 -13.46 1.80
N ILE A 144 15.25 -13.33 0.80
CA ILE A 144 15.58 -12.76 -0.52
C ILE A 144 16.07 -11.30 -0.37
N ASN A 145 15.38 -10.50 0.42
CA ASN A 145 15.78 -9.10 0.68
C ASN A 145 17.10 -9.02 1.46
N TYR A 146 17.33 -9.93 2.40
CA TYR A 146 18.60 -10.03 3.12
C TYR A 146 19.78 -10.35 2.19
N LEU A 147 19.58 -11.26 1.20
CA LEU A 147 20.60 -11.65 0.23
C LEU A 147 20.95 -10.57 -0.79
N GLY A 148 20.32 -9.40 -0.72
CA GLY A 148 20.71 -8.19 -1.44
C GLY A 148 19.62 -7.53 -2.24
N VAL A 149 19.68 -6.20 -2.25
CA VAL A 149 18.72 -5.31 -2.91
C VAL A 149 18.61 -5.59 -4.41
N GLN A 150 19.71 -5.92 -5.08
CA GLN A 150 19.71 -6.20 -6.52
C GLN A 150 18.85 -7.42 -6.88
N ARG A 151 18.90 -8.49 -6.06
CA ARG A 151 18.08 -9.69 -6.27
C ARG A 151 16.59 -9.41 -6.05
N ALA A 152 16.28 -8.67 -4.98
CA ALA A 152 14.92 -8.26 -4.68
C ALA A 152 14.36 -7.34 -5.78
N ALA A 153 15.14 -6.39 -6.29
CA ALA A 153 14.76 -5.49 -7.37
C ALA A 153 14.60 -6.21 -8.72
N ALA A 154 15.47 -7.18 -9.03
CA ALA A 154 15.33 -8.01 -10.22
C ALA A 154 14.05 -8.85 -10.20
N LEU A 155 13.74 -9.48 -9.06
CA LEU A 155 12.47 -10.19 -8.86
C LEU A 155 11.27 -9.27 -9.06
N LEU A 156 11.30 -8.06 -8.47
CA LEU A 156 10.24 -7.08 -8.61
C LEU A 156 10.03 -6.68 -10.08
N SER A 157 11.11 -6.37 -10.81
CA SER A 157 11.03 -5.95 -12.21
C SER A 157 10.45 -7.05 -13.12
N ALA A 158 10.91 -8.30 -12.94
CA ALA A 158 10.44 -9.43 -13.73
C ALA A 158 8.95 -9.73 -13.49
N THR A 159 8.49 -9.64 -12.23
CA THR A 159 7.11 -9.95 -11.86
C THR A 159 6.13 -8.80 -12.11
N THR A 160 6.61 -7.55 -12.14
CA THR A 160 5.75 -6.37 -12.32
C THR A 160 5.12 -6.35 -13.70
N ALA A 161 5.87 -6.55 -14.78
CA ALA A 161 5.32 -6.58 -16.13
C ALA A 161 4.26 -7.68 -16.30
N LEU A 162 4.53 -8.88 -15.75
CA LEU A 162 3.60 -10.00 -15.82
C LEU A 162 2.27 -9.70 -15.13
N LYS A 163 2.30 -9.16 -13.92
CA LYS A 163 1.08 -8.86 -13.16
C LYS A 163 0.21 -7.80 -13.83
N TYR A 164 0.83 -6.83 -14.52
CA TYR A 164 0.10 -5.83 -15.30
C TYR A 164 -0.63 -6.44 -16.47
N LEU A 165 0.10 -7.22 -17.26
CA LEU A 165 -0.48 -7.88 -18.44
C LEU A 165 -1.65 -8.78 -18.03
N VAL A 166 -1.47 -9.58 -16.98
CA VAL A 166 -2.52 -10.47 -16.49
C VAL A 166 -3.73 -9.69 -15.98
N LEU A 167 -3.52 -8.63 -15.20
CA LEU A 167 -4.62 -7.85 -14.63
C LEU A 167 -5.40 -7.10 -15.71
N ALA A 168 -4.70 -6.45 -16.64
CA ALA A 168 -5.32 -5.73 -17.76
C ALA A 168 -6.05 -6.69 -18.70
N ALA A 169 -5.42 -7.82 -19.03
CA ALA A 169 -6.03 -8.86 -19.85
C ALA A 169 -7.28 -9.44 -19.17
N LEU A 170 -7.20 -9.78 -17.89
CA LEU A 170 -8.33 -10.30 -17.13
C LEU A 170 -9.50 -9.31 -17.09
N GLY A 171 -9.22 -8.02 -16.82
CA GLY A 171 -10.24 -6.98 -16.80
C GLY A 171 -10.93 -6.78 -18.16
N LEU A 172 -10.16 -6.77 -19.25
CA LEU A 172 -10.69 -6.62 -20.61
C LEU A 172 -11.41 -7.89 -21.09
N LEU A 173 -10.82 -9.07 -20.88
CA LEU A 173 -11.42 -10.34 -21.29
C LEU A 173 -12.68 -10.69 -20.47
N ALA A 174 -12.84 -10.13 -19.27
CA ALA A 174 -14.06 -10.31 -18.47
C ALA A 174 -15.33 -9.86 -19.22
N PHE A 175 -15.23 -8.93 -20.18
CA PHE A 175 -16.34 -8.54 -21.04
C PHE A 175 -16.75 -9.60 -22.07
N THR A 176 -15.96 -10.65 -22.24
CA THR A 176 -16.29 -11.82 -23.09
C THR A 176 -16.83 -13.00 -22.27
N ALA A 177 -17.02 -12.82 -20.95
CA ALA A 177 -17.42 -13.89 -20.05
C ALA A 177 -18.77 -14.51 -20.40
N THR A 178 -18.88 -15.84 -20.38
CA THR A 178 -20.12 -16.56 -20.53
C THR A 178 -21.09 -16.21 -19.40
N GLY A 179 -22.32 -15.82 -19.75
CA GLY A 179 -23.30 -15.32 -18.78
C GLY A 179 -23.03 -13.89 -18.30
N GLY A 180 -22.06 -13.21 -18.92
CA GLY A 180 -21.85 -11.78 -18.71
C GLY A 180 -23.02 -10.96 -19.25
N SER A 181 -23.43 -9.94 -18.50
CA SER A 181 -24.61 -9.15 -18.85
C SER A 181 -24.56 -7.73 -18.35
N GLY A 182 -25.04 -6.80 -19.20
CA GLY A 182 -25.33 -5.42 -18.76
C GLY A 182 -26.43 -5.33 -17.71
N ALA A 183 -27.30 -6.37 -17.60
CA ALA A 183 -28.33 -6.43 -16.56
C ALA A 183 -27.75 -6.49 -15.12
N HIS A 184 -26.51 -6.94 -14.96
CA HIS A 184 -25.81 -6.94 -13.66
C HIS A 184 -25.62 -5.53 -13.09
N PHE A 185 -25.76 -4.48 -13.89
CA PHE A 185 -25.68 -3.08 -13.46
C PHE A 185 -27.06 -2.49 -13.09
N SER A 186 -28.11 -3.29 -13.05
CA SER A 186 -29.48 -2.85 -12.71
C SER A 186 -30.04 -3.63 -11.50
N PRO A 187 -30.69 -2.95 -10.55
CA PRO A 187 -30.80 -1.50 -10.41
C PRO A 187 -29.45 -0.87 -10.03
N ALA A 188 -29.10 0.23 -10.71
CA ALA A 188 -27.79 0.84 -10.53
C ALA A 188 -27.59 1.35 -9.08
N TRP A 189 -28.62 1.98 -8.52
CA TRP A 189 -28.56 2.54 -7.16
C TRP A 189 -29.86 2.24 -6.40
N PRO A 190 -29.87 1.27 -5.49
CA PRO A 190 -31.03 1.01 -4.66
C PRO A 190 -31.24 2.14 -3.64
N ALA A 191 -32.48 2.39 -3.28
CA ALA A 191 -32.82 3.35 -2.22
C ALA A 191 -32.24 2.89 -0.87
N GLY A 192 -31.77 3.84 -0.06
CA GLY A 192 -31.43 3.58 1.35
C GLY A 192 -30.05 3.02 1.62
N VAL A 193 -29.08 3.11 0.69
CA VAL A 193 -27.68 2.74 1.00
C VAL A 193 -27.10 3.76 1.99
N PRO A 194 -26.76 3.35 3.24
CA PRO A 194 -26.22 4.27 4.24
C PRO A 194 -24.84 4.78 3.85
N LEU A 195 -24.58 6.06 4.09
CA LEU A 195 -23.26 6.67 3.83
C LEU A 195 -22.14 6.00 4.69
N SER A 196 -22.48 5.57 5.90
CA SER A 196 -21.56 4.83 6.79
C SER A 196 -21.09 3.52 6.19
N LEU A 197 -21.98 2.82 5.47
CA LEU A 197 -21.65 1.57 4.79
C LEU A 197 -20.68 1.81 3.61
N LEU A 198 -20.92 2.87 2.84
CA LEU A 198 -19.99 3.30 1.78
C LEU A 198 -18.62 3.68 2.35
N ALA A 199 -18.60 4.40 3.48
CA ALA A 199 -17.38 4.78 4.16
C ALA A 199 -16.60 3.56 4.70
N SER A 200 -17.30 2.55 5.23
CA SER A 200 -16.66 1.30 5.69
C SER A 200 -16.11 0.48 4.52
N ALA A 201 -16.86 0.40 3.41
CA ALA A 201 -16.41 -0.28 2.19
C ALA A 201 -15.22 0.43 1.52
N LEU A 202 -15.04 1.72 1.78
CA LEU A 202 -13.91 2.49 1.27
C LEU A 202 -12.58 2.05 1.91
N ILE A 203 -12.57 1.55 3.15
CA ILE A 203 -11.34 1.12 3.85
C ILE A 203 -10.56 0.06 3.05
N PRO A 204 -11.12 -1.10 2.69
CA PRO A 204 -10.41 -2.09 1.87
C PRO A 204 -10.10 -1.58 0.45
N VAL A 205 -10.92 -0.68 -0.11
CA VAL A 205 -10.62 -0.04 -1.39
C VAL A 205 -9.37 0.84 -1.28
N LEU A 206 -9.26 1.66 -0.24
CA LEU A 206 -8.10 2.52 -0.01
C LEU A 206 -6.84 1.70 0.29
N TRP A 207 -6.98 0.53 0.96
CA TRP A 207 -5.88 -0.42 1.09
C TRP A 207 -5.42 -0.95 -0.28
N THR A 208 -6.37 -1.19 -1.20
CA THR A 208 -6.05 -1.67 -2.55
C THR A 208 -5.36 -0.60 -3.39
N TYR A 209 -5.73 0.67 -3.21
CA TYR A 209 -5.09 1.81 -3.88
C TYR A 209 -3.77 2.23 -3.22
N ASP A 210 -3.42 1.72 -2.06
CA ASP A 210 -2.21 2.13 -1.33
C ASP A 210 -0.93 1.78 -2.10
N GLY A 211 0.17 2.48 -1.75
CA GLY A 211 1.46 2.36 -2.43
C GLY A 211 1.82 3.56 -3.32
N TRP A 212 0.90 4.50 -3.52
CA TRP A 212 1.13 5.70 -4.32
C TRP A 212 2.24 6.61 -3.75
N ALA A 213 2.50 6.59 -2.45
CA ALA A 213 3.56 7.36 -1.79
C ALA A 213 4.90 6.61 -1.68
N ASP A 214 4.89 5.30 -1.83
CA ASP A 214 6.04 4.41 -1.57
C ASP A 214 7.30 4.72 -2.40
N PRO A 215 7.24 5.11 -3.69
CA PRO A 215 8.43 5.46 -4.46
C PRO A 215 9.26 6.58 -3.83
N ALA A 216 8.62 7.49 -3.10
CA ALA A 216 9.31 8.56 -2.40
C ALA A 216 10.20 8.06 -1.24
N THR A 217 9.98 6.84 -0.73
CA THR A 217 10.88 6.23 0.26
C THR A 217 12.26 5.96 -0.33
N MET A 218 12.35 5.80 -1.65
CA MET A 218 13.58 5.55 -2.41
C MET A 218 14.12 6.81 -3.11
N ALA A 219 13.65 8.00 -2.75
CA ALA A 219 14.01 9.25 -3.42
C ALA A 219 15.52 9.49 -3.51
N GLY A 220 16.29 9.04 -2.52
CA GLY A 220 17.76 9.11 -2.51
C GLY A 220 18.44 8.21 -3.56
N GLU A 221 17.74 7.23 -4.13
CA GLU A 221 18.22 6.30 -5.15
C GLU A 221 17.76 6.70 -6.57
N VAL A 222 16.85 7.68 -6.70
CA VAL A 222 16.28 8.13 -7.98
C VAL A 222 17.21 9.10 -8.67
N SER A 223 17.44 8.88 -9.98
CA SER A 223 18.17 9.81 -10.84
C SER A 223 17.32 11.06 -11.09
N ASP A 224 17.90 12.26 -10.89
CA ASP A 224 17.19 13.55 -11.00
C ASP A 224 15.81 13.54 -10.28
N PRO A 225 15.78 13.32 -8.96
CA PRO A 225 14.54 13.06 -8.24
C PRO A 225 13.56 14.26 -8.29
N GLN A 226 14.08 15.48 -8.43
CA GLN A 226 13.26 16.69 -8.52
C GLN A 226 12.38 16.72 -9.78
N ARG A 227 12.85 16.10 -10.88
CA ARG A 227 12.09 16.00 -12.13
C ARG A 227 11.37 14.67 -12.30
N THR A 228 11.84 13.63 -11.61
CA THR A 228 11.37 12.24 -11.80
C THR A 228 10.22 11.88 -10.85
N LEU A 229 10.31 12.27 -9.56
CA LEU A 229 9.38 11.76 -8.54
C LEU A 229 7.93 12.21 -8.77
N ALA A 230 7.70 13.51 -9.02
CA ALA A 230 6.33 14.01 -9.18
C ALA A 230 5.59 13.35 -10.37
N PRO A 231 6.14 13.32 -11.59
CA PRO A 231 5.45 12.64 -12.70
C PRO A 231 5.31 11.13 -12.45
N ALA A 232 6.25 10.46 -11.77
CA ALA A 232 6.14 9.04 -11.48
C ALA A 232 5.01 8.72 -10.51
N LEU A 233 4.86 9.48 -9.43
CA LEU A 233 3.79 9.31 -8.45
C LEU A 233 2.40 9.55 -9.08
N ILE A 234 2.28 10.62 -9.88
CA ILE A 234 1.01 10.99 -10.52
C ILE A 234 0.62 9.96 -11.59
N ALA A 235 1.56 9.61 -12.49
CA ALA A 235 1.32 8.63 -13.54
C ALA A 235 0.98 7.26 -12.93
N GLY A 236 1.68 6.87 -11.86
CA GLY A 236 1.41 5.65 -11.12
C GLY A 236 -0.03 5.61 -10.57
N ALA A 237 -0.43 6.64 -9.85
CA ALA A 237 -1.79 6.72 -9.27
C ALA A 237 -2.89 6.69 -10.35
N LEU A 238 -2.71 7.44 -11.46
CA LEU A 238 -3.65 7.44 -12.58
C LEU A 238 -3.75 6.07 -13.27
N CYS A 239 -2.61 5.43 -13.53
CA CYS A 239 -2.57 4.12 -14.14
C CYS A 239 -3.31 3.08 -13.29
N VAL A 240 -3.04 3.07 -11.97
CA VAL A 240 -3.70 2.16 -11.02
C VAL A 240 -5.20 2.41 -10.99
N MET A 241 -5.64 3.67 -10.91
CA MET A 241 -7.06 4.02 -10.89
C MET A 241 -7.78 3.51 -12.14
N LEU A 242 -7.23 3.75 -13.32
CA LEU A 242 -7.83 3.31 -14.58
C LEU A 242 -7.93 1.78 -14.66
N VAL A 243 -6.85 1.08 -14.34
CA VAL A 243 -6.83 -0.39 -14.38
C VAL A 243 -7.84 -0.97 -13.38
N TYR A 244 -7.92 -0.45 -12.18
CA TYR A 244 -8.85 -0.95 -11.16
C TYR A 244 -10.31 -0.72 -11.54
N LEU A 245 -10.64 0.40 -12.17
CA LEU A 245 -11.99 0.66 -12.68
C LEU A 245 -12.36 -0.33 -13.80
N VAL A 246 -11.46 -0.54 -14.77
CA VAL A 246 -11.69 -1.51 -15.86
C VAL A 246 -11.89 -2.91 -15.29
N VAL A 247 -11.06 -3.35 -14.35
CA VAL A 247 -11.17 -4.68 -13.73
C VAL A 247 -12.48 -4.82 -12.97
N ASN A 248 -12.87 -3.86 -12.15
CA ASN A 248 -14.11 -3.94 -11.38
C ASN A 248 -15.36 -3.92 -12.27
N ILE A 249 -15.37 -3.09 -13.32
CA ILE A 249 -16.47 -3.05 -14.29
C ILE A 249 -16.52 -4.38 -15.04
N GLY A 250 -15.39 -4.93 -15.49
CA GLY A 250 -15.31 -6.24 -16.13
C GLY A 250 -15.79 -7.38 -15.22
N PHE A 251 -15.39 -7.36 -13.95
CA PHE A 251 -15.84 -8.37 -12.98
C PHE A 251 -17.35 -8.29 -12.73
N MET A 252 -17.92 -7.09 -12.62
CA MET A 252 -19.37 -6.91 -12.49
C MET A 252 -20.13 -7.25 -13.77
N TYR A 253 -19.54 -7.08 -14.95
CA TYR A 253 -20.13 -7.59 -16.18
C TYR A 253 -20.19 -9.11 -16.18
N ALA A 254 -19.10 -9.79 -15.78
CA ALA A 254 -19.00 -11.24 -15.72
C ALA A 254 -19.85 -11.88 -14.60
N LEU A 255 -19.98 -11.21 -13.45
CA LEU A 255 -20.61 -11.71 -12.22
C LEU A 255 -21.56 -10.68 -11.64
N ALA A 256 -22.79 -11.05 -11.33
CA ALA A 256 -23.68 -10.19 -10.55
C ALA A 256 -23.06 -9.89 -9.15
N PRO A 257 -23.38 -8.75 -8.52
CA PRO A 257 -22.83 -8.39 -7.21
C PRO A 257 -22.95 -9.48 -6.15
N ALA A 258 -24.07 -10.21 -6.10
CA ALA A 258 -24.28 -11.32 -5.18
C ALA A 258 -23.31 -12.51 -5.45
N GLN A 259 -22.99 -12.77 -6.71
CA GLN A 259 -22.02 -13.80 -7.09
C GLN A 259 -20.59 -13.37 -6.76
N MET A 260 -20.29 -12.08 -6.94
CA MET A 260 -19.00 -11.52 -6.51
C MET A 260 -18.80 -11.66 -5.00
N ALA A 261 -19.82 -11.32 -4.21
CA ALA A 261 -19.81 -11.41 -2.75
C ALA A 261 -19.53 -12.82 -2.23
N GLY A 262 -20.02 -13.84 -2.92
CA GLY A 262 -19.83 -15.25 -2.58
C GLY A 262 -18.48 -15.84 -3.03
N SER A 263 -17.66 -15.10 -3.76
CA SER A 263 -16.43 -15.63 -4.34
C SER A 263 -15.24 -15.41 -3.43
N GLN A 264 -14.55 -16.48 -3.01
CA GLN A 264 -13.30 -16.40 -2.27
C GLN A 264 -12.11 -16.03 -3.17
N LEU A 265 -12.10 -16.52 -4.42
CA LEU A 265 -11.05 -16.30 -5.41
C LEU A 265 -11.64 -15.65 -6.66
N ILE A 266 -12.10 -14.41 -6.52
CA ILE A 266 -12.90 -13.71 -7.54
C ILE A 266 -12.24 -13.68 -8.92
N ALA A 267 -10.92 -13.47 -8.99
CA ALA A 267 -10.18 -13.45 -10.25
C ALA A 267 -10.26 -14.80 -10.98
N SER A 268 -10.09 -15.91 -10.27
CA SER A 268 -10.22 -17.27 -10.84
C SER A 268 -11.66 -17.60 -11.20
N THR A 269 -12.63 -17.12 -10.39
CA THR A 269 -14.07 -17.29 -10.69
C THR A 269 -14.47 -16.57 -11.97
N VAL A 270 -13.98 -15.36 -12.22
CA VAL A 270 -14.18 -14.63 -13.47
C VAL A 270 -13.48 -15.34 -14.63
N ALA A 271 -12.22 -15.78 -14.42
CA ALA A 271 -11.45 -16.48 -15.43
C ALA A 271 -12.14 -17.77 -15.93
N ALA A 272 -12.84 -18.48 -15.04
CA ALA A 272 -13.62 -19.67 -15.39
C ALA A 272 -14.77 -19.39 -16.39
N ARG A 273 -15.22 -18.13 -16.49
CA ARG A 273 -16.29 -17.70 -17.40
C ARG A 273 -15.78 -17.11 -18.71
N ILE A 274 -14.46 -16.96 -18.88
CA ILE A 274 -13.85 -16.39 -20.10
C ILE A 274 -13.55 -17.53 -21.08
N PRO A 275 -14.27 -17.64 -22.22
CA PRO A 275 -14.12 -18.77 -23.16
C PRO A 275 -12.69 -18.90 -23.69
N LEU A 276 -12.02 -17.77 -23.96
CA LEU A 276 -10.64 -17.72 -24.48
C LEU A 276 -9.63 -18.42 -23.55
N LEU A 277 -9.86 -18.39 -22.23
CA LEU A 277 -8.96 -19.00 -21.26
C LEU A 277 -9.19 -20.51 -21.08
N GLY A 278 -10.33 -21.02 -21.56
CA GLY A 278 -10.69 -22.44 -21.47
C GLY A 278 -10.69 -22.97 -20.04
N GLY A 279 -10.62 -24.30 -19.89
CA GLY A 279 -10.60 -24.95 -18.58
C GLY A 279 -9.37 -24.65 -17.72
N ALA A 280 -8.26 -24.21 -18.32
CA ALA A 280 -7.04 -23.83 -17.61
C ALA A 280 -7.07 -22.41 -17.03
N GLY A 281 -8.03 -21.56 -17.45
CA GLY A 281 -8.11 -20.15 -17.07
C GLY A 281 -8.02 -19.90 -15.57
N PRO A 282 -8.82 -20.54 -14.73
CA PRO A 282 -8.77 -20.37 -13.28
C PRO A 282 -7.40 -20.67 -12.68
N ALA A 283 -6.74 -21.74 -13.11
CA ALA A 283 -5.41 -22.15 -12.63
C ALA A 283 -4.33 -21.14 -13.05
N VAL A 284 -4.35 -20.70 -14.32
CA VAL A 284 -3.40 -19.70 -14.82
C VAL A 284 -3.54 -18.38 -14.07
N VAL A 285 -4.78 -17.94 -13.83
CA VAL A 285 -5.02 -16.71 -13.06
C VAL A 285 -4.63 -16.88 -11.60
N ALA A 286 -4.93 -18.02 -10.97
CA ALA A 286 -4.50 -18.29 -9.61
C ALA A 286 -2.98 -18.22 -9.47
N ALA A 287 -2.24 -18.87 -10.38
CA ALA A 287 -0.78 -18.79 -10.40
C ALA A 287 -0.26 -17.36 -10.60
N ALA A 288 -0.87 -16.59 -11.50
CA ALA A 288 -0.51 -15.20 -11.74
C ALA A 288 -0.77 -14.29 -10.53
N VAL A 289 -1.88 -14.52 -9.80
CA VAL A 289 -2.15 -13.80 -8.55
C VAL A 289 -1.13 -14.15 -7.47
N MET A 290 -0.73 -15.42 -7.35
CA MET A 290 0.34 -15.81 -6.44
C MET A 290 1.65 -15.08 -6.75
N VAL A 291 2.04 -15.00 -8.02
CA VAL A 291 3.23 -14.24 -8.45
C VAL A 291 3.07 -12.77 -8.14
N SER A 292 1.89 -12.19 -8.38
CA SER A 292 1.58 -10.79 -8.05
C SER A 292 1.67 -10.51 -6.55
N ALA A 293 1.09 -11.38 -5.71
CA ALA A 293 1.14 -11.24 -4.26
C ALA A 293 2.57 -11.38 -3.74
N PHE A 294 3.34 -12.36 -4.23
CA PHE A 294 4.74 -12.55 -3.86
C PHE A 294 5.62 -11.35 -4.26
N SER A 295 5.36 -10.78 -5.44
CA SER A 295 5.98 -9.53 -5.91
C SER A 295 5.63 -8.33 -5.02
N GLY A 296 4.36 -8.17 -4.65
CA GLY A 296 3.90 -7.13 -3.74
C GLY A 296 4.50 -7.26 -2.34
N LEU A 297 4.59 -8.48 -1.83
CA LEU A 297 5.25 -8.79 -0.56
C LEU A 297 6.73 -8.39 -0.58
N ASN A 298 7.43 -8.69 -1.68
CA ASN A 298 8.82 -8.28 -1.88
C ASN A 298 8.97 -6.75 -1.93
N ALA A 299 8.12 -6.05 -2.68
CA ALA A 299 8.11 -4.60 -2.75
C ALA A 299 7.86 -3.96 -1.38
N SER A 300 6.87 -4.46 -0.63
CA SER A 300 6.55 -4.01 0.72
C SER A 300 7.73 -4.20 1.68
N MET A 301 8.42 -5.34 1.64
CA MET A 301 9.62 -5.58 2.45
C MET A 301 10.75 -4.60 2.08
N MET A 302 10.95 -4.34 0.79
CA MET A 302 11.97 -3.40 0.32
C MET A 302 11.70 -1.99 0.81
N THR A 303 10.49 -1.44 0.62
CA THR A 303 10.16 -0.05 0.96
C THR A 303 10.15 0.18 2.47
N GLY A 304 9.56 -0.72 3.26
CA GLY A 304 9.51 -0.61 4.71
C GLY A 304 10.87 -0.61 5.38
N SER A 305 11.80 -1.46 4.93
CA SER A 305 13.14 -1.51 5.50
C SER A 305 13.91 -0.18 5.34
N ARG A 306 13.61 0.64 4.32
CA ARG A 306 14.23 1.94 4.09
C ARG A 306 13.74 3.02 5.05
N VAL A 307 12.49 2.92 5.51
CA VAL A 307 11.98 3.81 6.57
C VAL A 307 12.78 3.62 7.86
N PHE A 308 12.99 2.36 8.26
CA PHE A 308 13.76 2.04 9.48
C PHE A 308 15.23 2.43 9.37
N TYR A 309 15.80 2.23 8.17
CA TYR A 309 17.14 2.71 7.87
C TYR A 309 17.24 4.24 8.00
N ALA A 310 16.34 4.99 7.36
CA ALA A 310 16.33 6.45 7.41
C ALA A 310 16.16 6.99 8.84
N MET A 311 15.28 6.38 9.64
CA MET A 311 15.13 6.71 11.06
C MET A 311 16.40 6.48 11.85
N ALA A 312 17.08 5.35 11.63
CA ALA A 312 18.29 4.98 12.32
C ALA A 312 19.47 5.87 11.89
N ASP A 313 19.59 6.21 10.61
CA ASP A 313 20.58 7.12 10.05
C ASP A 313 20.42 8.54 10.61
N ARG A 314 19.17 8.97 10.81
CA ARG A 314 18.86 10.26 11.48
C ARG A 314 19.03 10.23 13.00
N GLY A 315 19.37 9.08 13.58
CA GLY A 315 19.52 8.93 15.03
C GLY A 315 18.20 8.80 15.79
N LEU A 316 17.06 8.58 15.11
CA LEU A 316 15.73 8.42 15.73
C LEU A 316 15.34 6.95 15.94
N PHE A 317 16.20 5.98 15.58
CA PHE A 317 15.98 4.56 15.78
C PHE A 317 17.25 3.86 16.28
N PHE A 318 17.19 2.55 16.55
CA PHE A 318 18.34 1.77 16.99
C PHE A 318 19.45 1.81 15.92
N HIS A 319 20.67 2.17 16.31
CA HIS A 319 21.81 2.24 15.38
C HIS A 319 22.05 0.92 14.61
N ALA A 320 21.69 -0.23 15.19
CA ALA A 320 21.79 -1.51 14.53
C ALA A 320 20.92 -1.59 13.24
N ALA A 321 19.78 -0.90 13.20
CA ALA A 321 18.90 -0.86 12.00
C ALA A 321 19.51 -0.04 10.85
N ALA A 322 20.46 0.86 11.13
CA ALA A 322 21.23 1.57 10.12
C ALA A 322 22.43 0.77 9.59
N ARG A 323 22.76 -0.38 10.21
CA ARG A 323 23.87 -1.21 9.74
C ARG A 323 23.50 -1.91 8.45
N VAL A 324 24.22 -1.57 7.39
CA VAL A 324 24.15 -2.26 6.09
C VAL A 324 25.12 -3.44 6.11
N SER A 325 24.64 -4.62 5.73
CA SER A 325 25.50 -5.81 5.62
C SER A 325 26.60 -5.58 4.59
N PRO A 326 27.90 -5.71 4.95
CA PRO A 326 29.00 -5.51 4.00
C PRO A 326 28.97 -6.49 2.82
N ARG A 327 28.42 -7.70 3.04
CA ARG A 327 28.38 -8.77 2.04
C ARG A 327 27.20 -8.60 1.08
N PHE A 328 26.06 -8.12 1.55
CA PHE A 328 24.80 -8.13 0.79
C PHE A 328 24.24 -6.75 0.52
N ASN A 329 24.86 -5.68 1.03
CA ASN A 329 24.40 -4.29 0.91
C ASN A 329 22.92 -4.10 1.28
N SER A 330 22.47 -4.79 2.35
CA SER A 330 21.09 -4.80 2.82
C SER A 330 21.01 -4.42 4.30
N PRO A 331 19.94 -3.71 4.76
CA PRO A 331 19.71 -3.37 6.16
C PRO A 331 19.18 -4.60 6.92
N ALA A 332 20.08 -5.56 7.22
CA ALA A 332 19.75 -6.89 7.73
C ALA A 332 18.84 -6.87 8.97
N VAL A 333 19.16 -6.03 9.97
CA VAL A 333 18.40 -5.94 11.21
C VAL A 333 16.98 -5.44 10.96
N ALA A 334 16.82 -4.43 10.10
CA ALA A 334 15.50 -3.88 9.75
C ALA A 334 14.63 -4.92 9.01
N ILE A 335 15.24 -5.69 8.09
CA ILE A 335 14.55 -6.74 7.34
C ILE A 335 14.04 -7.84 8.27
N TRP A 336 14.92 -8.39 9.14
CA TRP A 336 14.52 -9.50 10.01
C TRP A 336 13.55 -9.07 11.11
N LEU A 337 13.62 -7.83 11.57
CA LEU A 337 12.65 -7.27 12.50
C LEU A 337 11.26 -7.17 11.85
N ALA A 338 11.18 -6.62 10.63
CA ALA A 338 9.92 -6.57 9.87
C ALA A 338 9.38 -7.98 9.57
N THR A 339 10.26 -8.92 9.22
CA THR A 339 9.91 -10.34 8.99
C THR A 339 9.28 -10.96 10.24
N ALA A 340 9.92 -10.82 11.40
CA ALA A 340 9.44 -11.40 12.66
C ALA A 340 8.06 -10.84 13.07
N LEU A 341 7.88 -9.52 12.95
CA LEU A 341 6.60 -8.89 13.26
C LEU A 341 5.51 -9.26 12.24
N GLY A 342 5.84 -9.32 10.94
CA GLY A 342 4.91 -9.79 9.91
C GLY A 342 4.43 -11.21 10.13
N VAL A 343 5.34 -12.12 10.52
CA VAL A 343 5.00 -13.50 10.90
C VAL A 343 4.08 -13.52 12.12
N ALA A 344 4.40 -12.78 13.18
CA ALA A 344 3.55 -12.70 14.37
C ALA A 344 2.14 -12.22 14.02
N TYR A 345 2.02 -11.18 13.18
CA TYR A 345 0.73 -10.63 12.79
C TYR A 345 -0.12 -11.59 11.96
N VAL A 346 0.48 -12.29 10.99
CA VAL A 346 -0.28 -13.22 10.13
C VAL A 346 -0.75 -14.48 10.87
N LEU A 347 -0.05 -14.87 11.92
CA LEU A 347 -0.46 -16.02 12.73
C LEU A 347 -1.68 -15.71 13.61
N GLU A 348 -1.83 -14.46 14.06
CA GLU A 348 -2.87 -14.04 15.01
C GLU A 348 -4.09 -13.37 14.35
N ASN A 349 -3.96 -12.87 13.10
CA ASN A 349 -5.01 -12.09 12.47
C ASN A 349 -5.43 -12.69 11.11
N ASP A 350 -6.67 -12.42 10.72
CA ASP A 350 -7.15 -12.69 9.36
C ASP A 350 -6.85 -11.51 8.42
N PHE A 351 -7.17 -11.70 7.12
CA PHE A 351 -6.93 -10.69 6.08
C PHE A 351 -7.62 -9.36 6.39
N ALA A 352 -8.89 -9.38 6.82
CA ALA A 352 -9.65 -8.15 7.05
C ALA A 352 -9.04 -7.35 8.22
N GLN A 353 -8.73 -8.03 9.33
CA GLN A 353 -8.08 -7.42 10.48
C GLN A 353 -6.71 -6.82 10.13
N LEU A 354 -5.94 -7.49 9.24
CA LEU A 354 -4.64 -6.99 8.81
C LEU A 354 -4.79 -5.75 7.92
N ALA A 355 -5.75 -5.75 6.97
CA ALA A 355 -6.02 -4.62 6.11
C ALA A 355 -6.49 -3.39 6.90
N ASP A 356 -7.39 -3.59 7.88
CA ASP A 356 -7.88 -2.52 8.76
C ASP A 356 -6.77 -1.92 9.61
N LYS A 357 -5.94 -2.76 10.26
CA LYS A 357 -4.79 -2.29 11.04
C LYS A 357 -3.80 -1.49 10.21
N PHE A 358 -3.54 -1.92 8.97
CA PHE A 358 -2.68 -1.18 8.06
C PHE A 358 -3.25 0.22 7.78
N ILE A 359 -4.49 0.30 7.33
CA ILE A 359 -5.14 1.56 6.96
C ILE A 359 -5.24 2.50 8.16
N LEU A 360 -5.75 2.01 9.29
CA LEU A 360 -5.89 2.82 10.50
C LEU A 360 -4.53 3.27 11.05
N GLY A 361 -3.47 2.50 10.81
CA GLY A 361 -2.11 2.86 11.19
C GLY A 361 -1.51 3.95 10.31
N ILE A 362 -1.67 3.88 8.98
CA ILE A 362 -0.97 4.77 8.06
C ILE A 362 -1.73 6.08 7.77
N TRP A 363 -3.05 6.04 7.73
CA TRP A 363 -3.86 7.19 7.30
C TRP A 363 -3.70 8.46 8.13
N PRO A 364 -3.55 8.42 9.48
CA PRO A 364 -3.23 9.62 10.24
C PRO A 364 -1.94 10.29 9.78
N PHE A 365 -0.95 9.50 9.38
CA PHE A 365 0.34 10.02 8.91
C PHE A 365 0.29 10.50 7.47
N TYR A 366 -0.54 9.90 6.61
CA TYR A 366 -0.84 10.45 5.29
C TYR A 366 -1.53 11.82 5.41
N ALA A 367 -2.51 11.95 6.31
CA ALA A 367 -3.15 13.23 6.58
C ALA A 367 -2.13 14.28 7.07
N LEU A 368 -1.25 13.91 8.00
CA LEU A 368 -0.19 14.80 8.47
C LEU A 368 0.79 15.17 7.33
N ALA A 369 1.19 14.22 6.49
CA ALA A 369 2.07 14.49 5.36
C ALA A 369 1.43 15.47 4.36
N VAL A 370 0.16 15.25 3.99
CA VAL A 370 -0.61 16.16 3.13
C VAL A 370 -0.76 17.54 3.77
N ALA A 371 -1.09 17.62 5.06
CA ALA A 371 -1.14 18.88 5.80
C ALA A 371 0.23 19.56 5.88
N GLY A 372 1.33 18.79 5.81
CA GLY A 372 2.70 19.28 5.75
C GLY A 372 2.95 20.23 4.59
N VAL A 373 2.25 20.08 3.46
CA VAL A 373 2.35 21.03 2.33
C VAL A 373 1.94 22.44 2.75
N PHE A 374 0.83 22.59 3.49
CA PHE A 374 0.40 23.89 4.00
C PHE A 374 1.41 24.47 4.99
N VAL A 375 1.94 23.62 5.89
CA VAL A 375 2.92 24.03 6.88
C VAL A 375 4.22 24.49 6.22
N LEU A 376 4.78 23.73 5.28
CA LEU A 376 6.03 24.05 4.61
C LEU A 376 5.89 25.24 3.64
N ARG A 377 4.73 25.43 3.02
CA ARG A 377 4.49 26.65 2.20
C ARG A 377 4.50 27.91 3.03
N ARG A 378 4.07 27.84 4.30
CA ARG A 378 4.08 28.98 5.24
C ARG A 378 5.42 29.17 5.94
N ARG A 379 6.04 28.09 6.43
CA ARG A 379 7.26 28.16 7.25
C ARG A 379 8.54 28.23 6.44
N ARG A 380 8.53 27.67 5.23
CA ARG A 380 9.71 27.59 4.34
C ARG A 380 9.33 27.98 2.90
N PRO A 381 8.92 29.25 2.70
CA PRO A 381 8.51 29.74 1.37
C PRO A 381 9.67 29.70 0.36
N GLU A 382 10.91 29.79 0.83
CA GLU A 382 12.14 29.73 0.03
C GLU A 382 12.48 28.33 -0.51
N LEU A 383 11.82 27.27 0.01
CA LEU A 383 12.13 25.91 -0.42
C LEU A 383 11.81 25.75 -1.92
N PRO A 384 12.78 25.30 -2.75
CA PRO A 384 12.54 25.01 -4.16
C PRO A 384 11.41 24.00 -4.33
N ARG A 385 10.43 24.32 -5.18
CA ARG A 385 9.29 23.46 -5.53
C ARG A 385 9.22 23.27 -7.03
N PRO A 386 10.00 22.33 -7.60
CA PRO A 386 10.00 22.05 -9.04
C PRO A 386 8.60 21.64 -9.54
N TYR A 387 7.82 20.97 -8.68
CA TYR A 387 6.41 20.71 -8.87
C TYR A 387 5.61 21.37 -7.75
N ARG A 388 4.49 21.98 -8.10
CA ARG A 388 3.50 22.55 -7.16
C ARG A 388 2.18 21.83 -7.37
N VAL A 389 1.54 21.42 -6.26
CA VAL A 389 0.28 20.67 -6.33
C VAL A 389 -0.77 21.42 -7.13
N TRP A 390 -1.27 20.75 -8.16
CA TRP A 390 -2.35 21.26 -8.97
C TRP A 390 -3.65 21.31 -8.18
N GLY A 391 -4.45 22.37 -8.36
CA GLY A 391 -5.71 22.55 -7.64
C GLY A 391 -5.57 22.88 -6.15
N TYR A 392 -4.41 23.41 -5.72
CA TYR A 392 -4.25 23.92 -4.35
C TYR A 392 -5.18 25.10 -4.09
N PRO A 393 -5.86 25.19 -2.91
CA PRO A 393 -5.78 24.27 -1.76
C PRO A 393 -6.81 23.13 -1.79
N LEU A 394 -7.67 23.01 -2.80
CA LEU A 394 -8.81 22.08 -2.83
C LEU A 394 -8.35 20.61 -2.83
N VAL A 395 -7.39 20.24 -3.68
CA VAL A 395 -6.94 18.86 -3.81
C VAL A 395 -6.39 18.32 -2.49
N PRO A 396 -5.46 19.00 -1.78
CA PRO A 396 -5.08 18.60 -0.43
C PRO A 396 -6.23 18.57 0.57
N ALA A 397 -7.15 19.55 0.49
CA ALA A 397 -8.30 19.62 1.41
C ALA A 397 -9.26 18.44 1.25
N VAL A 398 -9.51 17.98 0.02
CA VAL A 398 -10.33 16.78 -0.25
C VAL A 398 -9.72 15.55 0.40
N PHE A 399 -8.40 15.36 0.26
CA PHE A 399 -7.72 14.24 0.92
C PHE A 399 -7.80 14.31 2.44
N LEU A 400 -7.58 15.50 3.02
CA LEU A 400 -7.66 15.69 4.47
C LEU A 400 -9.08 15.44 4.99
N LEU A 401 -10.10 15.95 4.30
CA LEU A 401 -11.50 15.71 4.66
C LEU A 401 -11.83 14.22 4.62
N ALA A 402 -11.46 13.53 3.54
CA ALA A 402 -11.65 12.08 3.41
C ALA A 402 -10.95 11.31 4.53
N SER A 403 -9.71 11.70 4.87
CA SER A 403 -8.95 11.07 5.95
C SER A 403 -9.61 11.24 7.31
N VAL A 404 -10.10 12.44 7.62
CA VAL A 404 -10.80 12.71 8.88
C VAL A 404 -12.11 11.93 8.94
N LEU A 405 -12.91 11.96 7.87
CA LEU A 405 -14.19 11.23 7.83
C LEU A 405 -13.98 9.71 7.97
N MET A 406 -12.94 9.17 7.34
CA MET A 406 -12.62 7.75 7.44
C MET A 406 -12.23 7.35 8.87
N VAL A 407 -11.34 8.10 9.52
CA VAL A 407 -10.93 7.81 10.91
C VAL A 407 -12.11 7.95 11.87
N LEU A 408 -12.96 8.98 11.69
CA LEU A 408 -14.16 9.15 12.49
C LEU A 408 -15.14 7.99 12.27
N ASN A 409 -15.40 7.60 11.02
CA ASN A 409 -16.25 6.45 10.74
C ASN A 409 -15.73 5.19 11.41
N ALA A 410 -14.43 4.91 11.33
CA ALA A 410 -13.82 3.75 11.97
C ALA A 410 -13.95 3.78 13.51
N LEU A 411 -13.86 4.96 14.13
CA LEU A 411 -14.07 5.12 15.56
C LEU A 411 -15.51 4.79 16.00
N PHE A 412 -16.50 5.06 15.13
CA PHE A 412 -17.91 4.73 15.43
C PHE A 412 -18.27 3.30 15.07
N THR A 413 -17.71 2.74 13.98
CA THR A 413 -18.06 1.39 13.51
C THR A 413 -17.25 0.27 14.17
N ASP A 414 -15.97 0.53 14.49
CA ASP A 414 -15.07 -0.40 15.20
C ASP A 414 -14.20 0.35 16.21
N PRO A 415 -14.79 0.82 17.32
CA PRO A 415 -14.08 1.63 18.33
C PRO A 415 -12.94 0.87 19.01
N ARG A 416 -13.05 -0.46 19.14
CA ARG A 416 -12.06 -1.29 19.82
C ARG A 416 -10.75 -1.36 19.01
N ASN A 417 -10.81 -1.80 17.75
CA ASN A 417 -9.61 -1.95 16.92
C ASN A 417 -9.00 -0.58 16.58
N THR A 418 -9.85 0.41 16.29
CA THR A 418 -9.40 1.78 16.05
C THR A 418 -8.72 2.37 17.28
N GLY A 419 -9.34 2.21 18.47
CA GLY A 419 -8.76 2.68 19.73
C GLY A 419 -7.43 2.02 20.06
N VAL A 420 -7.30 0.70 19.86
CA VAL A 420 -6.03 -0.02 20.04
C VAL A 420 -4.95 0.51 19.12
N THR A 421 -5.27 0.73 17.84
CA THR A 421 -4.31 1.27 16.86
C THR A 421 -3.84 2.67 17.26
N LEU A 422 -4.76 3.56 17.63
CA LEU A 422 -4.42 4.90 18.10
C LEU A 422 -3.60 4.87 19.40
N LEU A 423 -3.92 3.98 20.33
CA LEU A 423 -3.13 3.78 21.55
C LEU A 423 -1.70 3.33 21.23
N ILE A 424 -1.50 2.44 20.26
CA ILE A 424 -0.16 2.03 19.82
C ILE A 424 0.61 3.22 19.26
N ILE A 425 -0.03 4.07 18.45
CA ILE A 425 0.61 5.29 17.94
C ILE A 425 1.07 6.18 19.10
N VAL A 426 0.16 6.47 20.05
CA VAL A 426 0.45 7.35 21.20
C VAL A 426 1.50 6.73 22.14
N ALA A 427 1.52 5.40 22.29
CA ALA A 427 2.51 4.67 23.10
C ALA A 427 3.96 4.85 22.59
N GLY A 428 4.14 5.27 21.34
CA GLY A 428 5.43 5.70 20.84
C GLY A 428 5.99 6.97 21.54
N THR A 429 5.10 7.81 22.09
CA THR A 429 5.53 9.08 22.73
C THR A 429 6.45 8.89 23.93
N PRO A 430 6.12 8.07 24.95
CA PRO A 430 7.04 7.82 26.06
C PRO A 430 8.35 7.16 25.60
N VAL A 431 8.29 6.28 24.59
CA VAL A 431 9.50 5.65 24.02
C VAL A 431 10.42 6.71 23.39
N TYR A 432 9.85 7.67 22.65
CA TYR A 432 10.60 8.80 22.11
C TYR A 432 11.29 9.61 23.21
N TRP A 433 10.58 9.99 24.27
CA TRP A 433 11.14 10.80 25.36
C TRP A 433 12.21 10.07 26.16
N LEU A 434 12.01 8.81 26.50
CA LEU A 434 13.02 7.98 27.17
C LEU A 434 14.31 7.93 26.36
N ARG A 435 14.20 7.77 25.05
CA ARG A 435 15.35 7.75 24.18
C ARG A 435 16.04 9.12 24.06
N ALA A 436 15.25 10.20 23.90
CA ALA A 436 15.79 11.56 23.83
C ALA A 436 16.59 11.92 25.09
N GLN A 437 16.16 11.45 26.27
CA GLN A 437 16.89 11.62 27.53
C GLN A 437 18.21 10.85 27.53
N HIS A 438 18.23 9.60 27.02
CA HIS A 438 19.48 8.82 26.95
C HIS A 438 20.50 9.43 25.98
N ALA A 439 20.02 10.00 24.86
CA ALA A 439 20.88 10.66 23.87
C ALA A 439 21.51 11.98 24.41
N ARG A 440 20.84 12.69 25.32
CA ARG A 440 21.37 13.90 25.96
C ARG A 440 22.38 13.61 27.06
N ARG A 441 22.45 12.39 27.60
CA ARG A 441 23.36 11.95 28.65
C ARG A 441 24.68 11.36 28.12
N ARG A 442 24.77 11.15 26.82
CA ARG A 442 25.99 10.74 26.10
C ARG A 442 26.59 11.91 25.31
#